data_c81c16443822b1b867f603baa5cfdf54
#
_entry.id   c81c16443822b1b867f603baa5cfdf54
#
_cell.length_a   1.000
_cell.length_b   1.000
_cell.length_c   1.000
_cell.angle_alpha   90.00
_cell.angle_beta   90.00
_cell.angle_gamma   90.00
#
_symmetry.space_group_name_H-M   'P 1'
#
loop_
_entity.id
_entity.type
_entity.pdbx_description
1 polymer ?
#
loop_
_entity_poly.entity_id
_entity_poly.type
_entity_poly.pdbx_seq_one_letter_code
_entity_poly.pdbx_strand_id
1 'polypeptide(L)'
;MRPAARLQSAIELVDQIILSARDGGASADQLAKRFFAERRYAGSKDRRAVRDLAWGAIRRFGKRPVTARSAFVAMADADPELAALFDGTDYGPAAIEPDEARSTGGGLPKWIKPLFSAHVDEAEQASLLDRAPMDLRVNALKASRAEVSAVFPDAEVLPHLEYALRLPGGTAIDS
;
A
#
# COMPACT_ATOMS: atom_id res chain seq x y z
N MET A 1 17.37 -3.77 3.85
CA MET A 1 16.64 -4.49 4.94
C MET A 1 16.19 -5.85 4.43
N ARG A 2 16.10 -6.87 5.30
CA ARG A 2 15.46 -8.16 4.96
C ARG A 2 13.93 -7.97 4.84
N PRO A 3 13.20 -8.80 4.07
CA PRO A 3 11.75 -8.67 3.92
C PRO A 3 10.99 -8.67 5.25
N ALA A 4 11.30 -9.58 6.18
CA ALA A 4 10.70 -9.62 7.52
C ALA A 4 10.92 -8.30 8.31
N ALA A 5 12.12 -7.71 8.24
CA ALA A 5 12.42 -6.43 8.89
C ALA A 5 11.65 -5.25 8.26
N ARG A 6 11.31 -5.32 6.96
CA ARG A 6 10.42 -4.34 6.32
C ARG A 6 9.00 -4.47 6.85
N LEU A 7 8.52 -5.71 7.03
CA LEU A 7 7.21 -5.96 7.64
C LEU A 7 7.15 -5.44 9.08
N GLN A 8 8.17 -5.73 9.89
CA GLN A 8 8.24 -5.20 11.27
C GLN A 8 8.20 -3.66 11.27
N SER A 9 8.96 -3.02 10.40
CA SER A 9 8.93 -1.55 10.26
C SER A 9 7.56 -1.03 9.79
N ALA A 10 6.85 -1.78 8.94
CA ALA A 10 5.50 -1.41 8.52
C ALA A 10 4.50 -1.53 9.68
N ILE A 11 4.60 -2.57 10.50
CA ILE A 11 3.80 -2.74 11.72
C ILE A 11 4.03 -1.55 12.67
N GLU A 12 5.28 -1.18 12.95
CA GLU A 12 5.61 -0.05 13.81
C GLU A 12 5.06 1.29 13.28
N LEU A 13 5.18 1.51 11.96
CA LEU A 13 4.66 2.72 11.33
C LEU A 13 3.13 2.78 11.41
N VAL A 14 2.44 1.67 11.14
CA VAL A 14 0.97 1.62 11.21
C VAL A 14 0.47 1.78 12.64
N ASP A 15 1.15 1.24 13.65
CA ASP A 15 0.79 1.49 15.06
C ASP A 15 0.88 2.97 15.42
N GLN A 16 1.94 3.67 14.98
CA GLN A 16 2.02 5.13 15.16
C GLN A 16 0.87 5.87 14.47
N ILE A 17 0.50 5.42 13.25
CA ILE A 17 -0.63 6.01 12.51
C ILE A 17 -1.96 5.75 13.22
N ILE A 18 -2.19 4.53 13.74
CA ILE A 18 -3.40 4.19 14.51
C ILE A 18 -3.52 5.07 15.75
N LEU A 19 -2.44 5.23 16.52
CA LEU A 19 -2.42 6.07 17.71
C LEU A 19 -2.68 7.53 17.37
N SER A 20 -1.97 8.06 16.39
CA SER A 20 -2.15 9.45 15.95
C SER A 20 -3.57 9.74 15.44
N ALA A 21 -4.13 8.82 14.65
CA ALA A 21 -5.50 8.97 14.14
C ALA A 21 -6.56 8.88 15.24
N ARG A 22 -6.30 8.16 16.34
CA ARG A 22 -7.18 8.13 17.51
C ARG A 22 -7.22 9.45 18.23
N ASP A 23 -6.05 10.09 18.34
CA ASP A 23 -5.85 11.27 19.18
C ASP A 23 -5.91 12.59 18.38
N GLY A 24 -6.32 12.53 17.08
CA GLY A 24 -6.42 13.71 16.20
C GLY A 24 -5.06 14.34 15.87
N GLY A 25 -4.00 13.53 15.88
CA GLY A 25 -2.63 13.97 15.68
C GLY A 25 -2.19 14.12 14.21
N ALA A 26 -0.91 13.91 13.96
CA ALA A 26 -0.29 14.09 12.65
C ALA A 26 -0.83 13.10 11.60
N SER A 27 -0.85 13.52 10.33
CA SER A 27 -1.25 12.65 9.22
C SER A 27 -0.28 11.48 9.00
N ALA A 28 -0.76 10.41 8.36
CA ALA A 28 0.04 9.23 8.04
C ALA A 28 1.32 9.58 7.27
N ASP A 29 1.24 10.52 6.30
CA ASP A 29 2.40 10.95 5.51
C ASP A 29 3.43 11.70 6.36
N GLN A 30 2.98 12.55 7.28
CA GLN A 30 3.88 13.26 8.20
C GLN A 30 4.58 12.28 9.15
N LEU A 31 3.84 11.28 9.66
CA LEU A 31 4.41 10.22 10.50
C LEU A 31 5.43 9.39 9.73
N ALA A 32 5.10 8.96 8.51
CA ALA A 32 6.04 8.22 7.67
C ALA A 32 7.32 9.03 7.38
N LYS A 33 7.19 10.34 7.13
CA LYS A 33 8.36 11.22 6.92
C LYS A 33 9.26 11.25 8.16
N ARG A 34 8.69 11.40 9.35
CA ARG A 34 9.44 11.38 10.63
C ARG A 34 10.05 10.02 10.90
N PHE A 35 9.27 8.95 10.72
CA PHE A 35 9.70 7.55 10.90
C PHE A 35 10.96 7.23 10.09
N PHE A 36 11.01 7.64 8.81
CA PHE A 36 12.19 7.42 7.98
C PHE A 36 13.33 8.42 8.21
N ALA A 37 13.06 9.59 8.75
CA ALA A 37 14.12 10.52 9.16
C ALA A 37 14.97 9.95 10.30
N GLU A 38 14.34 9.21 11.20
CA GLU A 38 15.00 8.52 12.33
C GLU A 38 15.72 7.24 11.88
N ARG A 39 15.28 6.61 10.77
CA ARG A 39 15.81 5.34 10.24
C ARG A 39 16.63 5.56 8.98
N ARG A 40 17.74 6.29 9.10
CA ARG A 40 18.62 6.67 7.97
C ARG A 40 19.24 5.47 7.25
N TYR A 41 19.33 4.31 7.91
CA TYR A 41 19.81 3.06 7.33
C TYR A 41 18.85 2.47 6.28
N ALA A 42 17.58 2.87 6.28
CA ALA A 42 16.60 2.41 5.29
C ALA A 42 16.83 3.11 3.94
N GLY A 43 17.28 2.37 2.94
CA GLY A 43 17.44 2.84 1.58
C GLY A 43 16.10 3.11 0.88
N SER A 44 16.15 3.73 -0.32
CA SER A 44 14.94 4.10 -1.07
C SER A 44 14.01 2.90 -1.36
N LYS A 45 14.57 1.75 -1.72
CA LYS A 45 13.82 0.51 -1.94
C LYS A 45 13.13 0.02 -0.65
N ASP A 46 13.82 0.09 0.48
CA ASP A 46 13.25 -0.32 1.77
C ASP A 46 12.12 0.60 2.19
N ARG A 47 12.33 1.91 2.08
CA ARG A 47 11.31 2.93 2.40
C ARG A 47 10.06 2.76 1.55
N ARG A 48 10.23 2.45 0.26
CA ARG A 48 9.11 2.17 -0.66
C ARG A 48 8.35 0.92 -0.20
N ALA A 49 9.06 -0.20 0.03
CA ALA A 49 8.44 -1.46 0.45
C ALA A 49 7.68 -1.33 1.80
N VAL A 50 8.27 -0.64 2.80
CA VAL A 50 7.60 -0.38 4.08
C VAL A 50 6.34 0.47 3.89
N ARG A 51 6.40 1.50 3.03
CA ARG A 51 5.22 2.32 2.71
C ARG A 51 4.15 1.49 2.00
N ASP A 52 4.51 0.67 1.03
CA ASP A 52 3.57 -0.15 0.28
C ASP A 52 2.81 -1.11 1.22
N LEU A 53 3.53 -1.76 2.15
CA LEU A 53 2.92 -2.58 3.20
C LEU A 53 1.99 -1.76 4.11
N ALA A 54 2.46 -0.64 4.63
CA ALA A 54 1.70 0.19 5.57
C ALA A 54 0.42 0.75 4.92
N TRP A 55 0.51 1.31 3.71
CA TRP A 55 -0.66 1.82 2.98
C TRP A 55 -1.59 0.72 2.51
N GLY A 56 -1.05 -0.47 2.18
CA GLY A 56 -1.84 -1.67 1.92
C GLY A 56 -2.73 -2.03 3.12
N ALA A 57 -2.15 -2.08 4.31
CA ALA A 57 -2.89 -2.34 5.54
C ALA A 57 -3.95 -1.26 5.83
N ILE A 58 -3.61 0.04 5.67
CA ILE A 58 -4.56 1.14 5.88
C ILE A 58 -5.76 1.03 4.94
N ARG A 59 -5.55 0.69 3.66
CA ARG A 59 -6.63 0.55 2.68
C ARG A 59 -7.48 -0.71 2.90
N ARG A 60 -6.89 -1.77 3.47
CA ARG A 60 -7.57 -3.06 3.64
C ARG A 60 -8.74 -3.01 4.62
N PHE A 61 -8.69 -2.12 5.61
CA PHE A 61 -9.66 -2.10 6.70
C PHE A 61 -10.47 -0.79 6.68
N GLY A 62 -11.76 -0.88 6.42
CA GLY A 62 -12.71 0.24 6.49
C GLY A 62 -12.99 0.73 7.93
N LYS A 63 -12.60 -0.06 8.93
CA LYS A 63 -12.60 0.30 10.34
C LYS A 63 -11.15 0.26 10.85
N ARG A 64 -10.75 1.30 11.60
CA ARG A 64 -9.41 1.34 12.19
C ARG A 64 -9.12 0.09 13.02
N PRO A 65 -8.04 -0.65 12.73
CA PRO A 65 -7.59 -1.79 13.52
C PRO A 65 -7.28 -1.41 14.97
N VAL A 66 -7.34 -2.37 15.88
CA VAL A 66 -6.94 -2.17 17.28
C VAL A 66 -5.42 -2.01 17.37
N THR A 67 -4.68 -2.86 16.65
CA THR A 67 -3.23 -2.80 16.52
C THR A 67 -2.83 -3.04 15.06
N ALA A 68 -1.67 -2.55 14.67
CA ALA A 68 -1.12 -2.85 13.35
C ALA A 68 -0.86 -4.35 13.19
N ARG A 69 -0.29 -5.01 14.21
CA ARG A 69 -0.01 -6.44 14.15
C ARG A 69 -1.28 -7.24 13.85
N SER A 70 -2.41 -6.97 14.51
CA SER A 70 -3.68 -7.66 14.23
C SER A 70 -4.19 -7.45 12.79
N ALA A 71 -3.86 -6.32 12.18
CA ALA A 71 -4.17 -6.06 10.77
C ALA A 71 -3.29 -6.90 9.84
N PHE A 72 -1.98 -6.92 10.06
CA PHE A 72 -1.06 -7.69 9.23
C PHE A 72 -1.25 -9.20 9.38
N VAL A 73 -1.59 -9.69 10.59
CA VAL A 73 -1.96 -11.11 10.80
C VAL A 73 -3.22 -11.46 10.00
N ALA A 74 -4.26 -10.61 10.03
CA ALA A 74 -5.45 -10.84 9.22
C ALA A 74 -5.19 -10.78 7.69
N MET A 75 -4.21 -9.99 7.24
CA MET A 75 -3.78 -9.99 5.84
C MET A 75 -3.00 -11.26 5.48
N ALA A 76 -2.17 -11.75 6.39
CA ALA A 76 -1.37 -12.96 6.23
C ALA A 76 -2.23 -14.23 6.10
N ASP A 77 -3.44 -14.27 6.66
CA ASP A 77 -4.37 -15.39 6.49
C ASP A 77 -4.75 -15.63 5.00
N ALA A 78 -4.68 -14.61 4.16
CA ALA A 78 -4.98 -14.69 2.72
C ALA A 78 -3.74 -14.58 1.82
N ASP A 79 -2.55 -14.35 2.39
CA ASP A 79 -1.31 -14.12 1.67
C ASP A 79 -0.18 -14.94 2.31
N PRO A 80 0.13 -16.15 1.76
CA PRO A 80 1.18 -17.01 2.27
C PRO A 80 2.58 -16.38 2.23
N GLU A 81 2.86 -15.48 1.28
CA GLU A 81 4.15 -14.79 1.20
C GLU A 81 4.29 -13.80 2.35
N LEU A 82 3.23 -13.08 2.67
CA LEU A 82 3.19 -12.20 3.84
C LEU A 82 3.29 -13.01 5.15
N ALA A 83 2.58 -14.14 5.24
CA ALA A 83 2.63 -15.01 6.41
C ALA A 83 4.06 -15.49 6.70
N ALA A 84 4.82 -15.87 5.67
CA ALA A 84 6.20 -16.31 5.79
C ALA A 84 7.15 -15.24 6.34
N LEU A 85 6.76 -13.96 6.33
CA LEU A 85 7.56 -12.87 6.88
C LEU A 85 7.46 -12.75 8.41
N PHE A 86 6.52 -13.45 9.04
CA PHE A 86 6.44 -13.57 10.50
C PHE A 86 7.40 -14.68 10.97
N ASP A 87 8.69 -14.46 10.76
CA ASP A 87 9.74 -15.45 10.87
C ASP A 87 10.41 -15.54 12.26
N GLY A 88 10.03 -14.64 13.19
CA GLY A 88 10.58 -14.61 14.54
C GLY A 88 12.05 -14.23 14.63
N THR A 89 12.65 -13.73 13.55
CA THR A 89 14.07 -13.29 13.58
C THR A 89 14.22 -11.97 14.35
N ASP A 90 15.46 -11.63 14.73
CA ASP A 90 15.79 -10.43 15.55
C ASP A 90 15.19 -9.11 15.04
N TYR A 91 15.00 -9.00 13.75
CA TYR A 91 14.47 -7.79 13.10
C TYR A 91 13.12 -8.01 12.40
N GLY A 92 12.61 -9.23 12.41
CA GLY A 92 11.29 -9.58 11.88
C GLY A 92 10.23 -9.59 12.97
N PRO A 93 8.95 -9.61 12.59
CA PRO A 93 7.89 -9.80 13.56
C PRO A 93 7.92 -11.24 14.10
N ALA A 94 7.54 -11.42 15.38
CA ALA A 94 7.39 -12.72 15.98
C ALA A 94 6.44 -13.61 15.15
N ALA A 95 6.63 -14.93 15.17
CA ALA A 95 5.75 -15.89 14.53
C ALA A 95 4.28 -15.66 14.94
N ILE A 96 3.36 -15.98 14.03
CA ILE A 96 1.91 -15.84 14.31
C ILE A 96 1.49 -16.99 15.23
N GLU A 97 0.86 -16.63 16.34
CA GLU A 97 0.26 -17.61 17.24
C GLU A 97 -1.15 -18.02 16.76
N PRO A 98 -1.58 -19.29 16.99
CA PRO A 98 -2.90 -19.77 16.52
C PRO A 98 -4.07 -18.91 16.99
N ASP A 99 -4.04 -18.46 18.25
CA ASP A 99 -5.12 -17.69 18.89
C ASP A 99 -4.89 -16.17 18.83
N GLU A 100 -3.95 -15.71 18.02
CA GLU A 100 -3.62 -14.30 17.93
C GLU A 100 -4.80 -13.51 17.32
N ALA A 101 -5.03 -12.31 17.87
CA ALA A 101 -6.10 -11.43 17.42
C ALA A 101 -5.93 -11.01 15.96
N ARG A 102 -7.01 -11.09 15.21
CA ARG A 102 -7.12 -10.64 13.82
C ARG A 102 -8.06 -9.45 13.71
N SER A 103 -7.63 -8.44 12.97
CA SER A 103 -8.54 -7.34 12.66
C SER A 103 -9.66 -7.81 11.75
N THR A 104 -10.88 -7.39 12.09
CA THR A 104 -12.09 -7.74 11.34
C THR A 104 -12.61 -6.56 10.54
N GLY A 105 -13.36 -6.85 9.49
CA GLY A 105 -13.94 -5.86 8.60
C GLY A 105 -12.94 -5.48 7.51
N GLY A 106 -13.39 -5.52 6.29
CA GLY A 106 -12.65 -5.12 5.10
C GLY A 106 -13.43 -4.08 4.31
N GLY A 107 -12.79 -3.53 3.32
CA GLY A 107 -13.42 -2.63 2.38
C GLY A 107 -13.62 -1.22 2.91
N LEU A 108 -14.59 -0.54 2.33
CA LEU A 108 -14.85 0.87 2.59
C LEU A 108 -15.49 1.11 3.96
N PRO A 109 -15.22 2.26 4.60
CA PRO A 109 -15.90 2.68 5.81
C PRO A 109 -17.44 2.68 5.62
N LYS A 110 -18.17 2.21 6.63
CA LYS A 110 -19.63 2.11 6.54
C LYS A 110 -20.33 3.43 6.23
N TRP A 111 -19.77 4.55 6.67
CA TRP A 111 -20.36 5.88 6.48
C TRP A 111 -20.31 6.36 5.03
N ILE A 112 -19.35 5.87 4.21
CA ILE A 112 -19.22 6.29 2.81
C ILE A 112 -20.14 5.49 1.89
N LYS A 113 -20.50 4.25 2.23
CA LYS A 113 -21.32 3.38 1.38
C LYS A 113 -22.64 4.02 0.91
N PRO A 114 -23.41 4.70 1.77
CA PRO A 114 -24.66 5.36 1.33
C PRO A 114 -24.46 6.55 0.40
N LEU A 115 -23.21 7.03 0.24
CA LEU A 115 -22.91 8.18 -0.62
C LEU A 115 -22.62 7.76 -2.08
N PHE A 116 -22.45 6.46 -2.34
CA PHE A 116 -22.30 5.98 -3.70
C PHE A 116 -23.63 5.99 -4.46
N SER A 117 -23.53 6.28 -5.76
CA SER A 117 -24.69 6.10 -6.64
C SER A 117 -25.02 4.62 -6.83
N ALA A 118 -26.24 4.31 -7.29
CA ALA A 118 -26.67 2.96 -7.59
C ALA A 118 -25.85 2.27 -8.70
N HIS A 119 -25.06 3.04 -9.46
CA HIS A 119 -24.19 2.51 -10.51
C HIS A 119 -22.85 1.98 -9.98
N VAL A 120 -22.49 2.30 -8.72
CA VAL A 120 -21.25 1.83 -8.09
C VAL A 120 -21.55 0.58 -7.29
N ASP A 121 -21.38 -0.57 -7.92
CA ASP A 121 -21.62 -1.88 -7.31
C ASP A 121 -20.49 -2.28 -6.32
N GLU A 122 -20.60 -3.46 -5.72
CA GLU A 122 -19.61 -3.93 -4.73
C GLU A 122 -18.23 -4.19 -5.37
N ALA A 123 -18.17 -4.60 -6.63
CA ALA A 123 -16.91 -4.84 -7.33
C ALA A 123 -16.19 -3.52 -7.59
N GLU A 124 -16.92 -2.50 -8.03
CA GLU A 124 -16.39 -1.15 -8.21
C GLU A 124 -15.96 -0.53 -6.88
N GLN A 125 -16.74 -0.70 -5.80
CA GLN A 125 -16.36 -0.27 -4.46
C GLN A 125 -15.07 -0.95 -3.99
N ALA A 126 -14.88 -2.24 -4.28
CA ALA A 126 -13.66 -2.96 -3.96
C ALA A 126 -12.46 -2.41 -4.75
N SER A 127 -12.63 -2.11 -6.04
CA SER A 127 -11.56 -1.56 -6.89
C SER A 127 -11.04 -0.19 -6.42
N LEU A 128 -11.85 0.59 -5.71
CA LEU A 128 -11.42 1.86 -5.12
C LEU A 128 -10.35 1.70 -4.02
N LEU A 129 -10.21 0.50 -3.48
CA LEU A 129 -9.21 0.18 -2.46
C LEU A 129 -7.88 -0.30 -3.08
N ASP A 130 -7.90 -0.66 -4.34
CA ASP A 130 -6.71 -1.08 -5.07
C ASP A 130 -5.77 0.10 -5.32
N ARG A 131 -4.52 -0.23 -5.60
CA ARG A 131 -3.56 0.78 -6.01
C ARG A 131 -3.91 1.23 -7.43
N ALA A 132 -4.25 2.50 -7.57
CA ALA A 132 -4.55 3.07 -8.88
C ALA A 132 -3.37 2.87 -9.87
N PRO A 133 -3.65 2.54 -11.13
CA PRO A 133 -2.65 2.59 -12.18
C PRO A 133 -2.16 4.02 -12.37
N MET A 134 -1.03 4.18 -13.02
CA MET A 134 -0.46 5.49 -13.32
C MET A 134 -0.59 5.78 -14.80
N ASP A 135 -1.39 6.78 -15.14
CA ASP A 135 -1.54 7.21 -16.51
C ASP A 135 -0.50 8.29 -16.84
N LEU A 136 0.26 8.07 -17.90
CA LEU A 136 1.25 8.99 -18.43
C LEU A 136 0.77 9.60 -19.75
N ARG A 137 1.07 10.88 -19.94
CA ARG A 137 0.97 11.52 -21.24
C ARG A 137 2.37 11.72 -21.81
N VAL A 138 2.64 11.11 -22.95
CA VAL A 138 3.90 11.29 -23.68
C VAL A 138 3.97 12.71 -24.23
N ASN A 139 5.11 13.37 -24.02
CA ASN A 139 5.39 14.66 -24.65
C ASN A 139 5.85 14.43 -26.10
N ALA A 140 4.93 14.58 -27.05
CA ALA A 140 5.16 14.34 -28.47
C ALA A 140 6.26 15.24 -29.10
N LEU A 141 6.64 16.32 -28.44
CA LEU A 141 7.78 17.16 -28.88
C LEU A 141 9.14 16.53 -28.53
N LYS A 142 9.18 15.56 -27.62
CA LYS A 142 10.42 14.96 -27.10
C LYS A 142 10.56 13.48 -27.46
N ALA A 143 9.48 12.74 -27.57
CA ALA A 143 9.50 11.32 -27.86
C ALA A 143 8.16 10.87 -28.46
N SER A 144 8.19 9.81 -29.23
CA SER A 144 6.98 9.10 -29.66
C SER A 144 6.44 8.18 -28.57
N ARG A 145 5.15 7.83 -28.64
CA ARG A 145 4.55 6.86 -27.72
C ARG A 145 5.23 5.49 -27.79
N ALA A 146 5.68 5.08 -28.99
CA ALA A 146 6.38 3.81 -29.18
C ALA A 146 7.74 3.77 -28.45
N GLU A 147 8.52 4.86 -28.51
CA GLU A 147 9.78 4.98 -27.79
C GLU A 147 9.58 4.90 -26.28
N VAL A 148 8.59 5.62 -25.75
CA VAL A 148 8.30 5.58 -24.30
C VAL A 148 7.75 4.21 -23.88
N SER A 149 6.90 3.57 -24.70
CA SER A 149 6.40 2.20 -24.43
C SER A 149 7.54 1.18 -24.40
N ALA A 150 8.57 1.34 -25.22
CA ALA A 150 9.74 0.45 -25.21
C ALA A 150 10.54 0.54 -23.88
N VAL A 151 10.53 1.69 -23.22
CA VAL A 151 11.17 1.89 -21.91
C VAL A 151 10.35 1.22 -20.78
N PHE A 152 9.03 1.12 -20.96
CA PHE A 152 8.11 0.54 -19.99
C PHE A 152 7.37 -0.65 -20.63
N PRO A 153 7.96 -1.86 -20.63
CA PRO A 153 7.38 -3.03 -21.31
C PRO A 153 6.01 -3.44 -20.77
N ASP A 154 5.72 -3.12 -19.52
CA ASP A 154 4.42 -3.39 -18.87
C ASP A 154 3.39 -2.28 -19.12
N ALA A 155 3.69 -1.31 -19.99
CA ALA A 155 2.77 -0.21 -20.28
C ALA A 155 1.64 -0.65 -21.21
N GLU A 156 0.41 -0.39 -20.79
CA GLU A 156 -0.78 -0.55 -21.61
C GLU A 156 -1.00 0.69 -22.48
N VAL A 157 -1.25 0.49 -23.77
CA VAL A 157 -1.66 1.56 -24.69
C VAL A 157 -3.15 1.82 -24.52
N LEU A 158 -3.52 3.05 -24.17
CA LEU A 158 -4.93 3.43 -24.09
C LEU A 158 -5.47 3.78 -25.49
N PRO A 159 -6.42 2.99 -26.06
CA PRO A 159 -6.76 3.07 -27.48
C PRO A 159 -7.40 4.38 -27.91
N HIS A 160 -8.07 5.10 -26.99
CA HIS A 160 -8.75 6.36 -27.27
C HIS A 160 -7.94 7.61 -26.95
N LEU A 161 -6.69 7.45 -26.50
CA LEU A 161 -5.81 8.55 -26.12
C LEU A 161 -4.46 8.40 -26.84
N GLU A 162 -4.26 9.19 -27.89
CA GLU A 162 -3.12 9.08 -28.82
C GLU A 162 -1.74 9.08 -28.11
N TYR A 163 -1.60 9.85 -27.05
CA TYR A 163 -0.32 10.03 -26.35
C TYR A 163 -0.32 9.41 -24.95
N ALA A 164 -1.30 8.58 -24.61
CA ALA A 164 -1.41 8.04 -23.27
C ALA A 164 -0.85 6.61 -23.17
N LEU A 165 -0.23 6.34 -22.03
CA LEU A 165 0.21 5.02 -21.59
C LEU A 165 -0.23 4.82 -20.14
N ARG A 166 -0.74 3.65 -19.81
CA ARG A 166 -1.07 3.23 -18.46
C ARG A 166 0.00 2.29 -17.92
N LEU A 167 0.58 2.63 -16.79
CA LEU A 167 1.54 1.81 -16.08
C LEU A 167 0.91 1.15 -14.87
N PRO A 168 1.38 -0.05 -14.47
CA PRO A 168 0.99 -0.65 -13.20
C PRO A 168 1.23 0.31 -12.04
N GLY A 169 0.33 0.28 -11.05
CA GLY A 169 0.46 1.13 -9.86
C GLY A 169 1.79 0.89 -9.15
N GLY A 170 2.55 1.98 -8.95
CA GLY A 170 3.85 1.92 -8.29
C GLY A 170 5.06 1.74 -9.18
N THR A 171 4.89 1.74 -10.48
CA THR A 171 6.02 1.82 -11.42
C THR A 171 6.89 3.03 -11.11
N ALA A 172 8.21 2.82 -11.00
CA ALA A 172 9.17 3.91 -10.84
C ALA A 172 9.41 4.58 -12.19
N ILE A 173 9.18 5.89 -12.24
CA ILE A 173 9.44 6.72 -13.44
C ILE A 173 10.66 7.60 -13.30
N ASP A 174 11.25 7.67 -12.09
CA ASP A 174 12.49 8.40 -11.83
C ASP A 174 13.66 7.47 -12.12
N SER A 175 14.37 7.72 -13.20
CA SER A 175 15.65 7.09 -13.57
C SER A 175 16.73 8.14 -13.63
#